data_3d4aed02b9edf1445a3caf8607f4d03e
#
_entry.id   3d4aed02b9edf1445a3caf8607f4d03e
#
_cell.length_a   1.000
_cell.length_b   1.000
_cell.length_c   1.000
_cell.angle_alpha   90.00
_cell.angle_beta   90.00
_cell.angle_gamma   90.00
#
_symmetry.space_group_name_H-M   'P 1'
#
loop_
_entity.id
_entity.type
_entity.pdbx_description
1 polymer ?
#
loop_
_entity_poly.entity_id
_entity_poly.type
_entity_poly.pdbx_seq_one_letter_code
_entity_poly.pdbx_strand_id
1 'polypeptide(L)'
;ISPERTSLPQLLVQNNVTGGAVMMNRAMLPYLEQLPRVCLMHDAWLALLASCFGRIGWVGQPLYLYRQHGDNTLGAEKGDSLKGAGARIKDGGRAKENYRLMFGQAGCLLALFHDELDPGQREILSAFTELQRKSRLGKILLMMRYGFTKNTALRTIGQMLFMGD
;
A
#
# COMPACT_ATOMS: atom_id res chain seq x y z
N ILE A 1 -1.01 4.81 11.79
CA ILE A 1 -1.88 4.50 10.62
C ILE A 1 -3.19 3.98 11.19
N SER A 2 -4.35 4.44 10.67
CA SER A 2 -5.64 3.92 11.11
C SER A 2 -5.81 2.46 10.66
N PRO A 3 -6.13 1.53 11.57
CA PRO A 3 -6.34 0.13 11.22
C PRO A 3 -7.61 -0.10 10.38
N GLU A 4 -8.51 0.85 10.35
CA GLU A 4 -9.79 0.78 9.62
C GLU A 4 -9.63 1.03 8.11
N ARG A 5 -8.46 1.47 7.67
CA ARG A 5 -8.17 1.76 6.25
C ARG A 5 -7.80 0.48 5.51
N THR A 6 -8.79 -0.37 5.28
CA THR A 6 -8.62 -1.72 4.70
C THR A 6 -9.16 -1.87 3.28
N SER A 7 -9.67 -0.80 2.67
CA SER A 7 -10.13 -0.86 1.28
C SER A 7 -8.96 -0.95 0.28
N LEU A 8 -9.18 -1.60 -0.85
CA LEU A 8 -8.17 -1.77 -1.90
C LEU A 8 -7.48 -0.45 -2.30
N PRO A 9 -8.20 0.67 -2.59
CA PRO A 9 -7.55 1.92 -2.95
C PRO A 9 -6.62 2.48 -1.87
N GLN A 10 -6.97 2.29 -0.61
CA GLN A 10 -6.20 2.77 0.53
C GLN A 10 -4.93 1.95 0.74
N LEU A 11 -5.03 0.62 0.63
CA LEU A 11 -3.91 -0.31 0.79
C LEU A 11 -2.92 -0.23 -0.38
N LEU A 12 -3.38 0.10 -1.59
CA LEU A 12 -2.51 0.35 -2.74
C LEU A 12 -1.52 1.49 -2.49
N VAL A 13 -1.88 2.49 -1.70
CA VAL A 13 -1.01 3.65 -1.41
C VAL A 13 -0.38 3.63 -0.03
N GLN A 14 -0.91 2.84 0.90
CA GLN A 14 -0.38 2.76 2.27
C GLN A 14 -0.79 1.46 2.96
N ASN A 15 0.16 0.53 3.08
CA ASN A 15 -0.02 -0.67 3.89
C ASN A 15 -0.20 -0.31 5.37
N ASN A 16 -1.16 -0.93 6.04
CA ASN A 16 -1.40 -0.83 7.49
C ASN A 16 -1.26 -2.17 8.22
N VAL A 17 -0.90 -3.24 7.51
CA VAL A 17 -0.64 -4.57 8.05
C VAL A 17 0.84 -4.70 8.38
N THR A 18 1.16 -5.26 9.53
CA THR A 18 2.54 -5.53 9.98
C THR A 18 2.79 -7.03 9.94
N GLY A 19 3.75 -7.48 9.14
CA GLY A 19 4.01 -8.89 8.89
C GLY A 19 4.27 -9.75 10.14
N GLY A 20 4.91 -9.17 11.16
CA GLY A 20 5.13 -9.84 12.45
C GLY A 20 3.90 -9.91 13.37
N ALA A 21 2.79 -9.26 13.03
CA ALA A 21 1.56 -9.17 13.82
C ALA A 21 0.32 -9.47 12.96
N VAL A 22 0.43 -10.39 12.01
CA VAL A 22 -0.66 -10.81 11.13
C VAL A 22 -1.00 -12.27 11.35
N MET A 23 -2.30 -12.56 11.35
CA MET A 23 -2.83 -13.93 11.33
C MET A 23 -3.81 -14.02 10.15
N MET A 24 -3.78 -15.13 9.43
CA MET A 24 -4.70 -15.40 8.33
C MET A 24 -5.33 -16.77 8.49
N ASN A 25 -6.52 -16.94 7.94
CA ASN A 25 -7.19 -18.23 7.91
C ASN A 25 -6.80 -19.02 6.63
N ARG A 26 -7.20 -20.29 6.61
CA ARG A 26 -6.88 -21.22 5.51
C ARG A 26 -7.42 -20.77 4.14
N ALA A 27 -8.48 -19.96 4.10
CA ALA A 27 -9.08 -19.49 2.85
C ALA A 27 -8.12 -18.60 2.01
N MET A 28 -7.06 -18.06 2.63
CA MET A 28 -6.04 -17.29 1.93
C MET A 28 -5.01 -18.16 1.20
N LEU A 29 -4.88 -19.46 1.53
CA LEU A 29 -3.82 -20.32 0.98
C LEU A 29 -3.80 -20.39 -0.56
N PRO A 30 -4.93 -20.55 -1.27
CA PRO A 30 -4.92 -20.62 -2.74
C PRO A 30 -4.30 -19.38 -3.40
N TYR A 31 -4.47 -18.20 -2.80
CA TYR A 31 -3.92 -16.94 -3.31
C TYR A 31 -2.43 -16.76 -3.02
N LEU A 32 -1.86 -17.58 -2.13
CA LEU A 32 -0.44 -17.56 -1.79
C LEU A 32 0.41 -18.50 -2.65
N GLU A 33 -0.20 -19.37 -3.43
CA GLU A 33 0.49 -20.26 -4.36
C GLU A 33 1.07 -19.49 -5.54
N GLN A 34 0.50 -18.34 -5.86
CA GLN A 34 0.97 -17.44 -6.92
C GLN A 34 1.67 -16.21 -6.30
N LEU A 35 2.99 -16.23 -6.35
CA LEU A 35 3.78 -15.12 -5.83
C LEU A 35 4.01 -14.03 -6.89
N PRO A 36 3.98 -12.75 -6.50
CA PRO A 36 4.22 -11.65 -7.43
C PRO A 36 5.69 -11.59 -7.82
N ARG A 37 5.97 -11.23 -9.08
CA ARG A 37 7.36 -10.97 -9.53
C ARG A 37 7.94 -9.70 -8.92
N VAL A 38 7.06 -8.74 -8.57
CA VAL A 38 7.42 -7.48 -7.94
C VAL A 38 6.53 -7.30 -6.72
N CYS A 39 7.14 -7.08 -5.56
CA CYS A 39 6.47 -6.89 -4.29
C CYS A 39 7.20 -5.83 -3.47
N LEU A 40 6.46 -4.91 -2.87
CA LEU A 40 7.03 -3.94 -1.95
C LEU A 40 7.48 -4.64 -0.65
N MET A 41 6.56 -5.39 -0.04
CA MET A 41 6.78 -6.20 1.16
C MET A 41 5.71 -7.31 1.20
N HIS A 42 6.04 -8.44 1.83
CA HIS A 42 5.13 -9.58 1.95
C HIS A 42 3.80 -9.24 2.64
N ASP A 43 3.83 -8.41 3.68
CA ASP A 43 2.64 -7.98 4.41
C ASP A 43 1.75 -7.04 3.57
N ALA A 44 2.34 -6.20 2.74
CA ALA A 44 1.60 -5.38 1.77
C ALA A 44 0.90 -6.26 0.71
N TRP A 45 1.56 -7.32 0.24
CA TRP A 45 0.95 -8.28 -0.68
C TRP A 45 -0.23 -9.01 -0.04
N LEU A 46 -0.05 -9.52 1.18
CA LEU A 46 -1.12 -10.16 1.94
C LEU A 46 -2.32 -9.23 2.16
N ALA A 47 -2.07 -7.96 2.47
CA ALA A 47 -3.12 -6.96 2.66
C ALA A 47 -3.93 -6.74 1.37
N LEU A 48 -3.27 -6.66 0.21
CA LEU A 48 -3.94 -6.50 -1.08
C LEU A 48 -4.78 -7.73 -1.43
N LEU A 49 -4.24 -8.94 -1.27
CA LEU A 49 -5.00 -10.18 -1.47
C LEU A 49 -6.23 -10.24 -0.56
N ALA A 50 -6.05 -9.94 0.73
CA ALA A 50 -7.16 -9.96 1.68
C ALA A 50 -8.21 -8.89 1.40
N SER A 51 -7.84 -7.75 0.83
CA SER A 51 -8.79 -6.70 0.42
C SER A 51 -9.58 -7.06 -0.83
N CYS A 52 -9.04 -7.93 -1.70
CA CYS A 52 -9.72 -8.39 -2.91
C CYS A 52 -10.59 -9.64 -2.65
N PHE A 53 -10.08 -10.60 -1.88
CA PHE A 53 -10.68 -11.93 -1.79
C PHE A 53 -11.20 -12.29 -0.39
N GLY A 54 -11.12 -11.36 0.54
CA GLY A 54 -11.50 -11.63 1.93
C GLY A 54 -11.91 -10.39 2.70
N ARG A 55 -11.51 -10.36 3.97
CA ARG A 55 -11.73 -9.25 4.89
C ARG A 55 -10.52 -9.08 5.78
N ILE A 56 -10.19 -7.84 6.10
CA ILE A 56 -9.15 -7.49 7.07
C ILE A 56 -9.86 -7.01 8.34
N GLY A 57 -9.65 -7.72 9.43
CA GLY A 57 -10.02 -7.30 10.77
C GLY A 57 -8.79 -6.87 11.57
N TRP A 58 -9.00 -6.18 12.67
CA TRP A 58 -7.93 -5.81 13.59
C TRP A 58 -8.33 -6.07 15.04
N VAL A 59 -7.33 -6.39 15.87
CA VAL A 59 -7.50 -6.58 17.30
C VAL A 59 -7.08 -5.28 18.00
N GLY A 60 -8.02 -4.65 18.71
CA GLY A 60 -7.81 -3.34 19.36
C GLY A 60 -6.94 -3.39 20.62
N GLN A 61 -6.40 -4.55 20.97
CA GLN A 61 -5.52 -4.75 22.11
C GLN A 61 -4.09 -4.99 21.65
N PRO A 62 -3.07 -4.41 22.31
CA PRO A 62 -1.69 -4.69 22.00
C PRO A 62 -1.30 -6.10 22.47
N LEU A 63 -1.24 -7.05 21.53
CA LEU A 63 -0.87 -8.45 21.79
C LEU A 63 0.55 -8.80 21.37
N TYR A 64 1.31 -7.82 20.86
CA TYR A 64 2.61 -8.04 20.27
C TYR A 64 3.63 -7.01 20.76
N LEU A 65 4.77 -7.49 21.26
CA LEU A 65 5.89 -6.65 21.67
C LEU A 65 6.90 -6.55 20.54
N TYR A 66 6.97 -5.38 19.92
CA TYR A 66 7.88 -5.13 18.80
C TYR A 66 9.23 -4.59 19.29
N ARG A 67 10.27 -5.44 19.23
CA ARG A 67 11.63 -5.01 19.59
C ARG A 67 12.17 -4.04 18.54
N GLN A 68 12.57 -2.86 18.98
CA GLN A 68 13.24 -1.87 18.15
C GLN A 68 14.76 -2.08 18.21
N HIS A 69 15.42 -2.16 17.05
CA HIS A 69 16.87 -2.13 16.89
C HIS A 69 17.24 -1.39 15.61
N GLY A 70 18.52 -0.95 15.49
CA GLY A 70 18.96 -0.04 14.41
C GLY A 70 18.80 -0.59 13.00
N ASP A 71 18.73 -1.93 12.83
CA ASP A 71 18.63 -2.61 11.54
C ASP A 71 17.20 -2.97 11.14
N ASN A 72 16.19 -2.46 11.84
CA ASN A 72 14.80 -2.66 11.45
C ASN A 72 14.53 -2.01 10.08
N THR A 73 13.99 -2.77 9.12
CA THR A 73 13.66 -2.30 7.77
C THR A 73 12.71 -1.10 7.79
N LEU A 74 11.74 -1.13 8.71
CA LEU A 74 10.86 -0.01 9.02
C LEU A 74 10.84 0.15 10.55
N GLY A 75 11.56 1.12 11.08
CA GLY A 75 11.45 1.51 12.49
C GLY A 75 10.08 2.14 12.78
N ALA A 76 9.66 2.13 14.06
CA ALA A 76 8.51 2.92 14.49
C ALA A 76 8.88 4.41 14.40
N GLU A 77 8.84 4.99 13.21
CA GLU A 77 8.97 6.42 13.04
C GLU A 77 7.84 7.12 13.80
N LYS A 78 8.17 8.08 14.64
CA LYS A 78 7.23 9.07 15.18
C LYS A 78 6.72 9.91 13.99
N GLY A 79 5.66 9.43 13.38
CA GLY A 79 5.32 9.64 11.96
C GLY A 79 4.76 11.00 11.55
N ASP A 80 4.55 11.98 12.41
CA ASP A 80 3.87 13.23 12.03
C ASP A 80 4.57 14.51 12.52
N SER A 81 5.90 14.46 12.75
CA SER A 81 6.65 15.68 13.03
C SER A 81 7.07 16.37 11.73
N LEU A 82 7.06 17.72 11.71
CA LEU A 82 7.58 18.54 10.61
C LEU A 82 9.05 18.22 10.28
N LYS A 83 9.85 17.76 11.27
CA LYS A 83 11.22 17.29 11.07
C LYS A 83 11.27 15.99 10.23
N GLY A 84 10.30 15.10 10.37
CA GLY A 84 10.18 13.89 9.54
C GLY A 84 9.78 14.20 8.10
N ALA A 85 9.03 15.27 7.84
CA ALA A 85 8.69 15.71 6.48
C ALA A 85 9.94 16.18 5.73
N GLY A 86 10.83 16.95 6.36
CA GLY A 86 12.08 17.43 5.76
C GLY A 86 13.07 16.29 5.44
N ALA A 87 13.15 15.26 6.28
CA ALA A 87 13.99 14.08 6.02
C ALA A 87 13.49 13.26 4.82
N ARG A 88 12.16 13.17 4.63
CA ARG A 88 11.53 12.47 3.47
C ARG A 88 11.76 13.21 2.15
N ILE A 89 11.85 14.53 2.16
CA ILE A 89 12.17 15.33 0.97
C ILE A 89 13.61 15.04 0.51
N LYS A 90 14.54 14.82 1.44
CA LYS A 90 15.93 14.45 1.13
C LYS A 90 16.06 13.03 0.55
N ASP A 91 15.11 12.13 0.84
CA ASP A 91 15.11 10.73 0.40
C ASP A 91 14.14 10.47 -0.77
N GLY A 92 14.03 11.42 -1.69
CA GLY A 92 13.13 11.35 -2.86
C GLY A 92 13.37 10.11 -3.74
N GLY A 93 14.60 9.62 -3.83
CA GLY A 93 14.94 8.41 -4.57
C GLY A 93 14.26 7.16 -4.02
N ARG A 94 14.28 6.99 -2.70
CA ARG A 94 13.60 5.87 -2.01
C ARG A 94 12.08 5.94 -2.15
N ALA A 95 11.52 7.16 -2.12
CA ALA A 95 10.09 7.35 -2.32
C ALA A 95 9.66 6.93 -3.74
N LYS A 96 10.41 7.32 -4.77
CA LYS A 96 10.17 6.93 -6.17
C LYS A 96 10.26 5.41 -6.35
N GLU A 97 11.28 4.77 -5.79
CA GLU A 97 11.44 3.33 -5.86
C GLU A 97 10.27 2.60 -5.16
N ASN A 98 9.84 3.06 -4.00
CA ASN A 98 8.66 2.50 -3.32
C ASN A 98 7.41 2.61 -4.20
N TYR A 99 7.17 3.75 -4.87
CA TYR A 99 6.03 3.88 -5.79
C TYR A 99 6.16 2.95 -6.98
N ARG A 100 7.35 2.78 -7.56
CA ARG A 100 7.60 1.82 -8.64
C ARG A 100 7.23 0.40 -8.22
N LEU A 101 7.63 -0.02 -7.01
CA LEU A 101 7.28 -1.33 -6.46
C LEU A 101 5.78 -1.47 -6.20
N MET A 102 5.11 -0.43 -5.70
CA MET A 102 3.66 -0.43 -5.46
C MET A 102 2.88 -0.57 -6.77
N PHE A 103 3.27 0.14 -7.82
CA PHE A 103 2.66 0.00 -9.15
C PHE A 103 2.92 -1.38 -9.76
N GLY A 104 4.14 -1.88 -9.65
CA GLY A 104 4.50 -3.23 -10.10
C GLY A 104 3.71 -4.31 -9.38
N GLN A 105 3.57 -4.20 -8.07
CA GLN A 105 2.77 -5.10 -7.23
C GLN A 105 1.28 -5.09 -7.63
N ALA A 106 0.70 -3.91 -7.88
CA ALA A 106 -0.68 -3.79 -8.36
C ALA A 106 -0.88 -4.41 -9.75
N GLY A 107 0.09 -4.21 -10.65
CA GLY A 107 0.11 -4.87 -11.96
C GLY A 107 0.21 -6.39 -11.87
N CYS A 108 1.02 -6.91 -10.95
CA CYS A 108 1.10 -8.35 -10.67
C CYS A 108 -0.24 -8.89 -10.16
N LEU A 109 -0.90 -8.20 -9.24
CA LEU A 109 -2.20 -8.59 -8.71
C LEU A 109 -3.25 -8.67 -9.82
N LEU A 110 -3.31 -7.64 -10.67
CA LEU A 110 -4.23 -7.58 -11.79
C LEU A 110 -3.97 -8.72 -12.81
N ALA A 111 -2.71 -9.03 -13.08
CA ALA A 111 -2.35 -10.05 -14.05
C ALA A 111 -2.54 -11.49 -13.52
N LEU A 112 -2.19 -11.74 -12.25
CA LEU A 112 -2.27 -13.08 -11.66
C LEU A 112 -3.72 -13.51 -11.39
N PHE A 113 -4.58 -12.57 -11.03
CA PHE A 113 -5.94 -12.85 -10.55
C PHE A 113 -7.03 -12.15 -11.38
N HIS A 114 -6.74 -11.87 -12.66
CA HIS A 114 -7.63 -11.11 -13.54
C HIS A 114 -9.06 -11.68 -13.55
N ASP A 115 -9.20 -12.99 -13.60
CA ASP A 115 -10.49 -13.67 -13.75
C ASP A 115 -11.25 -13.80 -12.42
N GLU A 116 -10.52 -13.80 -11.28
CA GLU A 116 -11.10 -13.85 -9.94
C GLU A 116 -11.48 -12.48 -9.40
N LEU A 117 -10.87 -11.40 -9.90
CA LEU A 117 -11.17 -10.03 -9.49
C LEU A 117 -12.53 -9.59 -10.04
N ASP A 118 -13.32 -8.89 -9.22
CA ASP A 118 -14.54 -8.26 -9.71
C ASP A 118 -14.24 -7.05 -10.65
N PRO A 119 -15.22 -6.60 -11.45
CA PRO A 119 -15.00 -5.48 -12.38
C PRO A 119 -14.52 -4.20 -11.71
N GLY A 120 -14.99 -3.87 -10.50
CA GLY A 120 -14.60 -2.68 -9.75
C GLY A 120 -13.15 -2.78 -9.26
N GLN A 121 -12.73 -3.96 -8.80
CA GLN A 121 -11.35 -4.21 -8.39
C GLN A 121 -10.38 -4.10 -9.58
N ARG A 122 -10.74 -4.65 -10.74
CA ARG A 122 -9.97 -4.50 -11.97
C ARG A 122 -9.85 -3.05 -12.40
N GLU A 123 -10.94 -2.28 -12.33
CA GLU A 123 -10.94 -0.85 -12.65
C GLU A 123 -10.00 -0.08 -11.71
N ILE A 124 -10.08 -0.31 -10.39
CA ILE A 124 -9.22 0.32 -9.39
C ILE A 124 -7.74 0.00 -9.64
N LEU A 125 -7.40 -1.28 -9.84
CA LEU A 125 -6.02 -1.71 -10.10
C LEU A 125 -5.48 -1.13 -11.41
N SER A 126 -6.28 -1.13 -12.47
CA SER A 126 -5.92 -0.53 -13.75
C SER A 126 -5.68 0.98 -13.60
N ALA A 127 -6.61 1.70 -12.96
CA ALA A 127 -6.48 3.13 -12.71
C ALA A 127 -5.22 3.45 -11.86
N PHE A 128 -4.91 2.61 -10.86
CA PHE A 128 -3.71 2.79 -10.05
C PHE A 128 -2.43 2.61 -10.87
N THR A 129 -2.34 1.57 -11.70
CA THR A 129 -1.16 1.34 -12.56
C THR A 129 -0.99 2.42 -13.61
N GLU A 130 -2.09 3.01 -14.11
CA GLU A 130 -2.06 4.12 -15.05
C GLU A 130 -1.50 5.42 -14.47
N LEU A 131 -1.52 5.61 -13.14
CA LEU A 131 -0.98 6.81 -12.49
C LEU A 131 0.46 7.12 -12.94
N GLN A 132 1.27 6.10 -13.22
CA GLN A 132 2.65 6.26 -13.66
C GLN A 132 2.76 7.11 -14.95
N ARG A 133 1.76 7.00 -15.85
CA ARG A 133 1.76 7.60 -17.18
C ARG A 133 0.98 8.91 -17.28
N LYS A 134 0.27 9.31 -16.22
CA LYS A 134 -0.58 10.51 -16.23
C LYS A 134 0.22 11.77 -15.90
N SER A 135 -0.23 12.90 -16.45
CA SER A 135 0.22 14.21 -16.02
C SER A 135 -0.13 14.47 -14.54
N ARG A 136 0.48 15.48 -13.92
CA ARG A 136 0.19 15.84 -12.52
C ARG A 136 -1.29 16.05 -12.25
N LEU A 137 -2.00 16.78 -13.10
CA LEU A 137 -3.44 16.99 -12.99
C LEU A 137 -4.22 15.67 -13.13
N GLY A 138 -3.84 14.83 -14.11
CA GLY A 138 -4.44 13.51 -14.30
C GLY A 138 -4.26 12.59 -13.09
N LYS A 139 -3.09 12.63 -12.45
CA LYS A 139 -2.83 11.89 -11.19
C LYS A 139 -3.76 12.35 -10.07
N ILE A 140 -3.87 13.66 -9.86
CA ILE A 140 -4.75 14.24 -8.82
C ILE A 140 -6.21 13.82 -9.05
N LEU A 141 -6.70 13.93 -10.29
CA LEU A 141 -8.06 13.53 -10.64
C LEU A 141 -8.33 12.05 -10.36
N LEU A 142 -7.41 11.15 -10.78
CA LEU A 142 -7.55 9.71 -10.51
C LEU A 142 -7.46 9.41 -9.00
N MET A 143 -6.55 10.06 -8.28
CA MET A 143 -6.42 9.88 -6.83
C MET A 143 -7.70 10.27 -6.10
N MET A 144 -8.33 11.38 -6.50
CA MET A 144 -9.61 11.82 -5.90
C MET A 144 -10.75 10.88 -6.29
N ARG A 145 -10.83 10.49 -7.58
CA ARG A 145 -11.90 9.63 -8.09
C ARG A 145 -11.95 8.27 -7.40
N TYR A 146 -10.79 7.62 -7.21
CA TYR A 146 -10.70 6.27 -6.66
C TYR A 146 -10.33 6.22 -5.17
N GLY A 147 -10.07 7.36 -4.53
CA GLY A 147 -9.73 7.41 -3.12
C GLY A 147 -8.31 6.92 -2.80
N PHE A 148 -7.35 7.09 -3.71
CA PHE A 148 -5.93 6.75 -3.50
C PHE A 148 -5.27 7.73 -2.51
N THR A 149 -5.73 7.74 -1.27
CA THR A 149 -5.30 8.69 -0.23
C THR A 149 -4.57 7.99 0.90
N LYS A 150 -3.54 8.64 1.45
CA LYS A 150 -2.86 8.21 2.67
C LYS A 150 -3.64 8.59 3.92
N ASN A 151 -3.19 8.11 5.08
CA ASN A 151 -3.86 8.30 6.37
C ASN A 151 -4.06 9.77 6.78
N THR A 152 -3.20 10.69 6.32
CA THR A 152 -3.31 12.13 6.60
C THR A 152 -3.25 12.95 5.32
N ALA A 153 -3.90 14.12 5.34
CA ALA A 153 -3.88 15.06 4.21
C ALA A 153 -2.44 15.44 3.83
N LEU A 154 -1.57 15.71 4.81
CA LEU A 154 -0.16 16.04 4.58
C LEU A 154 0.59 14.91 3.85
N ARG A 155 0.35 13.65 4.22
CA ARG A 155 0.95 12.49 3.54
C ARG A 155 0.38 12.31 2.13
N THR A 156 -0.89 12.62 1.91
CA THR A 156 -1.51 12.58 0.59
C THR A 156 -0.95 13.67 -0.33
N ILE A 157 -0.75 14.90 0.18
CA ILE A 157 -0.09 15.98 -0.56
C ILE A 157 1.36 15.60 -0.90
N GLY A 158 2.12 15.07 0.06
CA GLY A 158 3.46 14.54 -0.20
C GLY A 158 3.46 13.45 -1.28
N GLN A 159 2.46 12.56 -1.26
CA GLN A 159 2.28 11.55 -2.31
C GLN A 159 2.11 12.20 -3.69
N MET A 160 1.28 13.23 -3.83
CA MET A 160 1.06 13.95 -5.08
C MET A 160 2.34 14.59 -5.63
N LEU A 161 3.23 15.05 -4.75
CA LEU A 161 4.51 15.64 -5.13
C LEU A 161 5.53 14.60 -5.64
N PHE A 162 5.58 13.42 -5.02
CA PHE A 162 6.60 12.40 -5.31
C PHE A 162 6.16 11.31 -6.30
N MET A 163 4.87 11.18 -6.59
CA MET A 163 4.38 10.31 -7.66
C MET A 163 4.62 10.90 -9.05
N GLY A 164 5.28 12.04 -9.15
CA GLY A 164 5.20 12.93 -10.29
C GLY A 164 6.27 12.82 -11.34
N ASP A 165 7.37 12.10 -11.20
CA ASP A 165 8.44 12.12 -12.22
C ASP A 165 9.07 10.76 -12.41
#